data_450863d430ff5f98a89d99dfa74029ff
#
_entry.id   450863d430ff5f98a89d99dfa74029ff
#
_cell.length_a   1.000
_cell.length_b   1.000
_cell.length_c   1.000
_cell.angle_alpha   90.00
_cell.angle_beta   90.00
_cell.angle_gamma   90.00
#
_symmetry.space_group_name_H-M   'P 1'
#
loop_
_entity.id
_entity.type
_entity.pdbx_description
1 polymer ?
#
loop_
_entity_poly.entity_id
_entity_poly.type
_entity_poly.pdbx_seq_one_letter_code
_entity_poly.pdbx_strand_id
1 'polypeptide(L)' 'MVKDLGYYERKLDIIIYLLNSTDEEKVIDYLLDEYAKNYIEYERLYNEQEREYKTSFSAMDWL' A
#
# COMPACT_ATOMS: atom_id res chain seq x y z
N MET A 1 -13.97 -5.61 8.81
CA MET A 1 -12.69 -4.88 8.81
C MET A 1 -12.54 -4.09 7.51
N VAL A 2 -12.24 -2.82 7.63
CA VAL A 2 -12.08 -1.96 6.44
C VAL A 2 -10.63 -2.01 5.98
N LYS A 3 -10.43 -2.34 4.71
CA LYS A 3 -9.10 -2.37 4.13
C LYS A 3 -8.77 -1.02 3.50
N ASP A 4 -8.43 -0.07 4.33
CA ASP A 4 -8.06 1.26 3.88
C ASP A 4 -6.54 1.41 3.79
N LEU A 5 -6.07 2.64 3.52
CA LEU A 5 -4.64 2.89 3.42
C LEU A 5 -3.89 2.52 4.69
N GLY A 6 -4.46 2.83 5.84
CA GLY A 6 -3.84 2.47 7.11
C GLY A 6 -3.66 0.97 7.29
N TYR A 7 -4.63 0.20 6.82
CA TYR A 7 -4.54 -1.25 6.87
C TYR A 7 -3.33 -1.75 6.07
N TYR A 8 -3.18 -1.27 4.85
CA TYR A 8 -2.10 -1.71 4.00
C TYR A 8 -0.75 -1.17 4.46
N GLU A 9 -0.70 0.05 4.98
CA GLU A 9 0.52 0.57 5.56
C GLU A 9 1.02 -0.30 6.69
N ARG A 10 0.12 -0.71 7.57
CA ARG A 10 0.47 -1.58 8.69
C ARG A 10 0.94 -2.94 8.19
N LYS A 11 0.26 -3.49 7.19
CA LYS A 11 0.65 -4.75 6.60
C LYS A 11 2.05 -4.69 6.01
N LEU A 12 2.34 -3.63 5.27
CA LEU A 12 3.65 -3.45 4.66
C LEU A 12 4.74 -3.31 5.72
N ASP A 13 4.46 -2.58 6.79
CA ASP A 13 5.42 -2.44 7.88
C ASP A 13 5.72 -3.78 8.54
N ILE A 14 4.70 -4.58 8.76
CA ILE A 14 4.86 -5.90 9.35
C ILE A 14 5.71 -6.79 8.45
N ILE A 15 5.45 -6.74 7.15
CA ILE A 15 6.20 -7.55 6.19
C ILE A 15 7.67 -7.14 6.19
N ILE A 16 7.94 -5.84 6.22
CA ILE A 16 9.32 -5.35 6.27
C ILE A 16 10.01 -5.82 7.54
N TYR A 17 9.32 -5.75 8.66
CA TYR A 17 9.86 -6.21 9.93
C TYR A 17 10.23 -7.69 9.85
N LEU A 18 9.34 -8.51 9.30
CA LEU A 18 9.58 -9.93 9.16
C LEU A 18 10.71 -10.24 8.21
N LEU A 19 10.84 -9.47 7.12
CA LEU A 19 11.93 -9.63 6.18
C LEU A 19 13.29 -9.38 6.85
N ASN A 20 13.34 -8.39 7.74
CA ASN A 20 14.57 -8.08 8.46
C ASN A 20 14.88 -9.09 9.54
N SER A 21 13.90 -9.89 9.95
CA SER A 21 14.03 -10.82 11.05
C SER A 21 14.25 -12.27 10.62
N THR A 22 14.15 -12.57 9.33
CA THR A 22 14.26 -13.93 8.86
C THR A 22 15.44 -14.10 7.91
N ASP A 23 16.06 -15.28 7.98
CA ASP A 23 17.15 -15.67 7.08
C ASP A 23 16.73 -16.79 6.12
N GLU A 24 15.53 -17.31 6.26
CA GLU A 24 15.06 -18.40 5.44
C GLU A 24 14.63 -17.89 4.06
N GLU A 25 15.26 -18.47 3.03
CA GLU A 25 15.03 -18.05 1.65
C GLU A 25 13.58 -18.21 1.23
N LYS A 26 12.97 -19.34 1.61
CA LYS A 26 11.57 -19.60 1.25
C LYS A 26 10.63 -18.61 1.91
N VAL A 27 10.93 -18.23 3.15
CA VAL A 27 10.13 -17.24 3.86
C VAL A 27 10.30 -15.88 3.24
N ILE A 28 11.52 -15.53 2.86
CA ILE A 28 11.81 -14.26 2.22
C ILE A 28 11.04 -14.16 0.89
N ASP A 29 11.06 -15.22 0.09
CA ASP A 29 10.32 -15.24 -1.17
C ASP A 29 8.82 -15.03 -0.96
N TYR A 30 8.26 -15.70 0.04
CA TYR A 30 6.85 -15.55 0.37
C TYR A 30 6.53 -14.12 0.80
N LEU A 31 7.37 -13.56 1.65
CA LEU A 31 7.15 -12.21 2.15
C LEU A 31 7.28 -11.17 1.05
N LEU A 32 8.21 -11.36 0.14
CA LEU A 32 8.35 -10.44 -0.99
C LEU A 32 7.12 -10.48 -1.89
N ASP A 33 6.57 -11.67 -2.11
CA ASP A 33 5.34 -11.80 -2.89
C ASP A 33 4.17 -11.10 -2.20
N GLU A 34 4.05 -11.30 -0.90
CA GLU A 34 3.01 -10.63 -0.11
C GLU A 34 3.20 -9.12 -0.11
N TYR A 35 4.44 -8.66 0.00
CA TYR A 35 4.73 -7.24 -0.05
C TYR A 35 4.27 -6.63 -1.37
N ALA A 36 4.60 -7.28 -2.48
CA ALA A 36 4.22 -6.78 -3.78
C ALA A 36 2.70 -6.70 -3.93
N LYS A 37 1.98 -7.73 -3.49
CA LYS A 37 0.53 -7.75 -3.57
C LYS A 37 -0.10 -6.63 -2.74
N ASN A 38 0.37 -6.46 -1.53
CA ASN A 38 -0.16 -5.42 -0.66
C ASN A 38 0.23 -4.03 -1.13
N TYR A 39 1.43 -3.88 -1.68
CA TYR A 39 1.88 -2.60 -2.21
C TYR A 39 1.03 -2.15 -3.40
N ILE A 40 0.68 -3.08 -4.28
CA ILE A 40 -0.16 -2.76 -5.43
C ILE A 40 -1.51 -2.24 -4.96
N GLU A 41 -2.12 -2.89 -3.96
CA GLU A 41 -3.40 -2.44 -3.42
C GLU A 41 -3.28 -1.11 -2.72
N TYR A 42 -2.19 -0.91 -1.97
CA TYR A 42 -1.94 0.36 -1.31
C TYR A 42 -1.83 1.49 -2.32
N GLU A 43 -1.06 1.27 -3.37
CA GLU A 43 -0.85 2.28 -4.39
C GLU A 43 -2.15 2.59 -5.12
N ARG A 44 -2.95 1.58 -5.39
CA ARG A 44 -4.24 1.78 -6.05
C ARG A 44 -5.15 2.66 -5.21
N LEU A 45 -5.25 2.37 -3.92
CA LEU A 45 -6.08 3.18 -3.02
C LEU A 45 -5.55 4.59 -2.88
N TYR A 46 -4.24 4.72 -2.79
CA TYR A 46 -3.60 6.03 -2.68
C TYR A 46 -3.92 6.87 -3.91
N ASN A 47 -3.81 6.27 -5.09
CA ASN A 47 -4.08 6.98 -6.33
C ASN A 47 -5.55 7.35 -6.47
N GLU A 48 -6.45 6.50 -6.00
CA GLU A 48 -7.88 6.81 -6.01
C GLU A 48 -8.19 8.02 -5.15
N GLN A 49 -7.63 8.08 -3.95
CA GLN A 49 -7.83 9.21 -3.06
C GLN A 49 -7.26 10.49 -3.66
N GLU A 50 -6.07 10.39 -4.21
CA GLU A 50 -5.41 11.53 -4.82
C GLU A 50 -6.19 12.02 -6.04
N ARG A 51 -6.73 11.09 -6.81
CA ARG A 51 -7.53 11.44 -7.98
C ARG A 51 -8.78 12.21 -7.58
N GLU A 52 -9.47 11.75 -6.55
CA GLU A 52 -10.65 12.46 -6.05
C GLU A 52 -10.31 13.86 -5.60
N TYR A 53 -9.22 13.99 -4.86
CA TYR A 53 -8.77 15.30 -4.38
C TYR A 53 -8.41 16.22 -5.53
N LYS A 54 -7.68 15.72 -6.51
CA LYS A 54 -7.26 16.51 -7.66
C LYS A 54 -8.45 16.92 -8.52
N THR A 55 -9.42 16.04 -8.67
CA THR A 55 -10.61 16.34 -9.44
C THR A 55 -11.37 17.51 -8.81
N SER A 56 -11.54 17.48 -7.49
CA SER A 56 -12.22 18.56 -6.79
C SER A 56 -11.45 19.85 -6.94
N PHE A 57 -10.14 19.78 -6.80
CA PHE A 57 -9.29 20.95 -6.90
C PHE A 57 -9.31 21.54 -8.31
N SER A 58 -9.25 20.66 -9.29
CA SER A 58 -9.29 21.08 -10.69
C SER A 58 -10.60 21.78 -11.04
N ALA A 59 -11.69 21.29 -10.48
CA ALA A 59 -12.99 21.92 -10.70
C ALA A 59 -12.98 23.35 -10.18
N MET A 60 -12.31 23.58 -9.08
CA MET A 60 -12.20 24.93 -8.52
C MET A 60 -11.31 25.83 -9.37
N ASP A 61 -10.28 25.26 -9.97
CA ASP A 61 -9.37 26.00 -10.81
C ASP A 61 -10.04 26.54 -12.07
N TRP A 62 -11.04 25.83 -12.55
CA TRP A 62 -11.75 26.24 -13.75
C TRP A 62 -12.67 27.45 -13.50
N LEU A 63 -13.00 27.69 -12.26
CA LEU A 63 -13.85 28.81 -11.88
C LEU A 63 -13.04 30.08 -11.65
#